data_7789feeb411fe48986b66e7158b41ffb
#
_entry.id   7789feeb411fe48986b66e7158b41ffb
#
_cell.length_a   1.000
_cell.length_b   1.000
_cell.length_c   1.000
_cell.angle_alpha   90.00
_cell.angle_beta   90.00
_cell.angle_gamma   90.00
#
_symmetry.space_group_name_H-M   'P 1'
#
loop_
_entity.id
_entity.type
_entity.pdbx_description
1 polymer ?
#
loop_
_entity_poly.entity_id
_entity_poly.type
_entity_poly.pdbx_seq_one_letter_code
_entity_poly.pdbx_strand_id
1 'polypeptide(L)'
;MIGKANDTENQKSVISSDMKIKGKISADGNLVLLGSVVGDIKCHSLSVEDTGTLKGNVNADVITVSGKCDGQVSADIVSIKSTGKITGEVFYENISIEEGAVVEAQVGKRKN
;
A
#
# COMPACT_ATOMS: atom_id res chain seq x y z
N MET A 1 3.04 20.02 1.12
CA MET A 1 2.88 19.64 1.60
C MET A 1 2.19 19.12 2.07
N ILE A 2 1.99 18.71 2.24
CA ILE A 2 1.33 18.15 2.52
C ILE A 2 0.86 18.06 3.54
N GLY A 3 0.46 18.24 3.87
CA GLY A 3 -0.02 18.32 4.71
C GLY A 3 -0.42 17.95 5.69
N LYS A 4 -0.77 18.33 6.30
CA LYS A 4 -1.10 18.04 7.16
C LYS A 4 -2.11 18.24 7.52
N ALA A 5 -2.59 18.22 7.64
CA ALA A 5 -3.48 18.36 7.91
C ALA A 5 -4.29 18.28 8.64
N ASN A 6 -4.83 18.31 8.78
CA ASN A 6 -5.58 18.31 9.37
C ASN A 6 -6.17 17.71 10.00
N ASP A 7 -6.29 17.48 10.47
CA ASP A 7 -6.75 17.02 11.18
C ASP A 7 -7.82 16.59 11.45
N THR A 8 -8.23 16.25 11.36
CA THR A 8 -9.57 15.93 11.64
C THR A 8 -9.70 14.47 11.79
N GLU A 9 -10.87 13.95 12.03
CA GLU A 9 -11.01 12.55 12.30
C GLU A 9 -10.92 11.70 11.05
N ASN A 10 -11.10 12.26 9.90
CA ASN A 10 -10.97 11.50 8.67
C ASN A 10 -9.75 11.90 7.92
N GLN A 11 -8.65 11.35 8.34
CA GLN A 11 -7.40 11.68 7.69
C GLN A 11 -7.21 10.76 6.51
N LYS A 12 -7.44 11.30 5.35
CA LYS A 12 -7.34 10.54 4.13
C LYS A 12 -6.49 11.35 3.16
N SER A 13 -5.41 10.75 2.71
CA SER A 13 -4.51 11.37 1.75
C SER A 13 -4.63 10.64 0.43
N VAL A 14 -4.63 11.39 -0.64
CA VAL A 14 -4.80 10.81 -1.96
C VAL A 14 -3.64 11.26 -2.85
N ILE A 15 -2.99 10.30 -3.48
CA ILE A 15 -1.97 10.58 -4.47
C ILE A 15 -2.59 10.35 -5.83
N SER A 16 -2.77 11.43 -6.58
CA SER A 16 -3.49 11.41 -7.83
C SER A 16 -2.75 10.62 -8.90
N SER A 17 -3.47 10.21 -9.93
CA SER A 17 -2.92 9.32 -10.95
C SER A 17 -1.80 9.97 -11.76
N ASP A 18 -1.74 11.29 -11.81
CA ASP A 18 -0.69 11.99 -12.53
C ASP A 18 0.50 12.35 -11.65
N MET A 19 0.50 11.93 -10.39
CA MET A 19 1.58 12.24 -9.46
C MET A 19 2.59 11.11 -9.40
N LYS A 20 3.85 11.49 -9.31
CA LYS A 20 4.94 10.56 -9.08
C LYS A 20 5.74 11.08 -7.91
N ILE A 21 5.93 10.22 -6.93
CA ILE A 21 6.60 10.62 -5.70
C ILE A 21 7.77 9.69 -5.46
N LYS A 22 8.90 10.27 -5.11
CA LYS A 22 10.06 9.51 -4.70
C LYS A 22 10.45 9.96 -3.30
N GLY A 23 10.69 9.00 -2.43
CA GLY A 23 11.12 9.30 -1.09
C GLY A 23 10.29 8.58 -0.07
N LYS A 24 10.19 9.19 1.11
CA LYS A 24 9.47 8.57 2.21
C LYS A 24 8.17 9.29 2.45
N ILE A 25 7.14 8.51 2.68
CA ILE A 25 5.81 9.02 2.97
C ILE A 25 5.38 8.47 4.31
N SER A 26 4.94 9.34 5.18
CA SER A 26 4.45 8.94 6.49
C SER A 26 3.11 9.62 6.71
N ALA A 27 2.10 8.82 7.01
CA ALA A 27 0.76 9.33 7.25
C ALA A 27 0.16 8.58 8.42
N ASP A 28 -0.61 9.27 9.25
CA ASP A 28 -1.22 8.62 10.40
C ASP A 28 -2.55 7.97 10.08
N GLY A 29 -3.14 8.34 8.97
CA GLY A 29 -4.45 7.83 8.62
C GLY A 29 -4.41 6.96 7.38
N ASN A 30 -5.37 7.19 6.52
CA ASN A 30 -5.54 6.40 5.30
C ASN A 30 -4.83 7.07 4.14
N LEU A 31 -4.20 6.25 3.31
CA LEU A 31 -3.53 6.74 2.12
C LEU A 31 -4.08 6.00 0.92
N VAL A 32 -4.55 6.75 -0.06
CA VAL A 32 -5.07 6.19 -1.31
C VAL A 32 -4.08 6.51 -2.42
N LEU A 33 -3.62 5.49 -3.10
CA LEU A 33 -2.59 5.63 -4.12
C LEU A 33 -3.19 5.37 -5.49
N LEU A 34 -3.29 6.44 -6.27
CA LEU A 34 -3.73 6.36 -7.66
C LEU A 34 -2.57 6.57 -8.63
N GLY A 35 -1.50 7.16 -8.15
CA GLY A 35 -0.33 7.45 -8.97
C GLY A 35 0.82 6.50 -8.67
N SER A 36 2.03 7.01 -8.76
CA SER A 36 3.23 6.21 -8.58
C SER A 36 4.04 6.68 -7.38
N VAL A 37 4.51 5.73 -6.59
CA VAL A 37 5.40 6.03 -5.48
C VAL A 37 6.57 5.09 -5.52
N VAL A 38 7.76 5.66 -5.38
CA VAL A 38 8.99 4.89 -5.26
C VAL A 38 9.65 5.31 -3.96
N GLY A 39 9.78 4.37 -3.03
CA GLY A 39 10.39 4.66 -1.74
C GLY A 39 9.67 3.93 -0.63
N ASP A 40 9.66 4.55 0.55
CA ASP A 40 9.10 3.92 1.74
C ASP A 40 7.78 4.59 2.11
N ILE A 41 6.81 3.78 2.48
CA ILE A 41 5.53 4.29 2.94
C ILE A 41 5.23 3.71 4.31
N LYS A 42 4.81 4.58 5.20
CA LYS A 42 4.34 4.17 6.51
C LYS A 42 3.01 4.85 6.78
N CYS A 43 1.98 4.08 7.02
CA CYS A 43 0.67 4.64 7.28
C CYS A 43 -0.18 3.62 8.04
N HIS A 44 -1.39 4.03 8.39
CA HIS A 44 -2.30 3.12 9.05
C HIS A 44 -2.97 2.20 8.04
N SER A 45 -3.47 2.77 6.97
CA SER A 45 -4.18 2.00 5.95
C SER A 45 -3.76 2.50 4.58
N LEU A 46 -3.36 1.58 3.72
CA LEU A 46 -2.93 1.92 2.37
C LEU A 46 -3.83 1.21 1.37
N SER A 47 -4.31 1.97 0.42
CA SER A 47 -5.13 1.45 -0.65
C SER A 47 -4.44 1.77 -1.97
N VAL A 48 -3.98 0.75 -2.69
CA VAL A 48 -3.37 0.93 -4.00
C VAL A 48 -4.45 0.63 -5.03
N GLU A 49 -4.89 1.67 -5.72
CA GLU A 49 -5.99 1.55 -6.67
C GLU A 49 -5.49 1.01 -8.01
N ASP A 50 -6.42 0.81 -8.93
CA ASP A 50 -6.10 0.18 -10.21
C ASP A 50 -4.97 0.86 -10.95
N THR A 51 -4.90 2.18 -10.86
CA THR A 51 -3.87 2.94 -11.54
C THR A 51 -2.65 3.16 -10.67
N GLY A 52 -2.67 2.68 -9.44
CA GLY A 52 -1.56 2.89 -8.52
C GLY A 52 -0.41 1.94 -8.78
N THR A 53 0.79 2.46 -8.57
CA THR A 53 2.01 1.66 -8.66
C THR A 53 2.90 2.03 -7.49
N LEU A 54 3.39 1.01 -6.81
CA LEU A 54 4.23 1.22 -5.64
C LEU A 54 5.47 0.38 -5.77
N LYS A 55 6.62 1.01 -5.59
CA LYS A 55 7.88 0.30 -5.54
C LYS A 55 8.61 0.71 -4.28
N GLY A 56 9.02 -0.27 -3.49
CA GLY A 56 9.77 -0.01 -2.28
C GLY A 56 9.16 -0.72 -1.10
N ASN A 57 9.32 -0.13 0.08
CA ASN A 57 8.91 -0.75 1.32
C ASN A 57 7.63 -0.12 1.83
N VAL A 58 6.73 -0.95 2.30
CA VAL A 58 5.47 -0.48 2.87
C VAL A 58 5.30 -1.07 4.25
N ASN A 59 4.92 -0.23 5.18
CA ASN A 59 4.60 -0.65 6.53
C ASN A 59 3.26 -0.02 6.89
N ALA A 60 2.24 -0.86 7.04
CA ALA A 60 0.90 -0.37 7.32
C ALA A 60 0.18 -1.41 8.17
N ASP A 61 -0.90 -0.99 8.81
CA ASP A 61 -1.72 -1.95 9.54
C ASP A 61 -2.62 -2.72 8.57
N VAL A 62 -3.15 -2.02 7.60
CA VAL A 62 -4.03 -2.63 6.60
C VAL A 62 -3.56 -2.17 5.22
N ILE A 63 -3.47 -3.10 4.30
CA ILE A 63 -3.13 -2.76 2.93
C ILE A 63 -4.10 -3.46 1.98
N THR A 64 -4.58 -2.70 1.02
CA THR A 64 -5.45 -3.21 -0.03
C THR A 64 -4.79 -2.91 -1.37
N VAL A 65 -4.62 -3.93 -2.18
CA VAL A 65 -3.92 -3.80 -3.44
C VAL A 65 -4.86 -4.13 -4.59
N SER A 66 -5.17 -3.13 -5.38
CA SER A 66 -5.92 -3.29 -6.63
C SER A 66 -5.05 -2.98 -7.84
N GLY A 67 -3.88 -2.39 -7.60
CA GLY A 67 -2.93 -2.05 -8.65
C GLY A 67 -1.68 -2.89 -8.54
N LYS A 68 -0.53 -2.25 -8.67
CA LYS A 68 0.74 -2.95 -8.67
C LYS A 68 1.56 -2.57 -7.46
N CYS A 69 2.16 -3.55 -6.83
CA CYS A 69 3.01 -3.34 -5.69
C CYS A 69 4.26 -4.19 -5.84
N ASP A 70 5.43 -3.55 -5.78
CA ASP A 70 6.70 -4.23 -5.97
C ASP A 70 7.61 -3.85 -4.82
N GLY A 71 8.13 -4.85 -4.13
CA GLY A 71 9.05 -4.60 -3.04
C GLY A 71 8.63 -5.34 -1.79
N GLN A 72 8.83 -4.72 -0.64
CA GLN A 72 8.58 -5.35 0.63
C GLN A 72 7.34 -4.74 1.29
N VAL A 73 6.39 -5.59 1.61
CA VAL A 73 5.14 -5.16 2.23
C VAL A 73 5.04 -5.82 3.60
N SER A 74 4.75 -5.02 4.59
CA SER A 74 4.55 -5.53 5.95
C SER A 74 3.26 -4.92 6.50
N ALA A 75 2.31 -5.77 6.83
CA ALA A 75 1.01 -5.32 7.31
C ALA A 75 0.36 -6.39 8.15
N ASP A 76 -0.56 -5.97 9.00
CA ASP A 76 -1.35 -6.94 9.77
C ASP A 76 -2.37 -7.61 8.86
N ILE A 77 -3.03 -6.85 8.03
CA ILE A 77 -4.06 -7.35 7.13
C ILE A 77 -3.69 -6.96 5.71
N VAL A 78 -3.63 -7.94 4.84
CA VAL A 78 -3.34 -7.72 3.42
C VAL A 78 -4.51 -8.24 2.62
N SER A 79 -5.08 -7.38 1.79
CA SER A 79 -6.15 -7.75 0.87
C SER A 79 -5.69 -7.48 -0.55
N ILE A 80 -5.68 -8.51 -1.38
CA ILE A 80 -5.30 -8.34 -2.77
C ILE A 80 -6.54 -8.57 -3.61
N LYS A 81 -6.94 -7.52 -4.32
CA LYS A 81 -8.14 -7.56 -5.13
C LYS A 81 -7.86 -8.22 -6.46
N SER A 82 -8.92 -8.51 -7.19
CA SER A 82 -8.80 -9.28 -8.43
C SER A 82 -7.91 -8.61 -9.48
N THR A 83 -7.77 -7.30 -9.43
CA THR A 83 -6.91 -6.58 -10.35
C THR A 83 -5.52 -6.31 -9.78
N GLY A 84 -5.25 -6.78 -8.56
CA GLY A 84 -4.00 -6.52 -7.91
C GLY A 84 -2.87 -7.42 -8.36
N LYS A 85 -1.66 -6.90 -8.26
CA LYS A 85 -0.46 -7.66 -8.55
C LYS A 85 0.61 -7.28 -7.54
N ILE A 86 1.20 -8.28 -6.92
CA ILE A 86 2.26 -8.06 -5.96
C ILE A 86 3.47 -8.87 -6.34
N THR A 87 4.64 -8.23 -6.33
CA THR A 87 5.92 -8.91 -6.51
C THR A 87 6.83 -8.51 -5.37
N GLY A 88 7.77 -9.38 -5.02
CA GLY A 88 8.71 -9.12 -3.96
C GLY A 88 8.45 -9.97 -2.74
N GLU A 89 8.28 -9.32 -1.59
CA GLU A 89 8.04 -10.02 -0.34
C GLU A 89 6.85 -9.40 0.38
N VAL A 90 6.02 -10.27 0.96
CA VAL A 90 4.85 -9.83 1.72
C VAL A 90 4.87 -10.51 3.08
N PHE A 91 4.81 -9.71 4.13
CA PHE A 91 4.70 -10.22 5.50
C PHE A 91 3.37 -9.77 6.06
N TYR A 92 2.63 -10.71 6.64
CA TYR A 92 1.26 -10.43 7.06
C TYR A 92 0.89 -11.26 8.28
N GLU A 93 -0.20 -10.88 8.92
CA GLU A 93 -0.86 -11.74 9.90
C GLU A 93 -2.06 -12.41 9.26
N ASN A 94 -2.84 -11.65 8.51
CA ASN A 94 -3.99 -12.18 7.78
C ASN A 94 -3.90 -11.72 6.35
N ILE A 95 -4.12 -12.63 5.41
CA ILE A 95 -4.07 -12.29 3.99
C ILE A 95 -5.32 -12.83 3.31
N SER A 96 -5.84 -12.02 2.41
CA SER A 96 -6.99 -12.37 1.60
C SER A 96 -6.65 -12.07 0.15
N ILE A 97 -6.80 -13.05 -0.70
CA ILE A 97 -6.47 -12.92 -2.11
C ILE A 97 -7.71 -13.27 -2.91
N GLU A 98 -8.16 -12.32 -3.72
CA GLU A 98 -9.33 -12.54 -4.56
C GLU A 98 -8.95 -13.30 -5.81
N GLU A 99 -9.92 -13.96 -6.38
CA GLU A 99 -9.75 -14.68 -7.63
C GLU A 99 -9.32 -13.70 -8.72
N GLY A 100 -8.31 -14.08 -9.49
CA GLY A 100 -7.79 -13.21 -10.53
C GLY A 100 -6.57 -12.41 -10.13
N ALA A 101 -6.33 -12.27 -8.82
CA ALA A 101 -5.15 -11.55 -8.36
C ALA A 101 -3.88 -12.31 -8.68
N VAL A 102 -2.81 -11.57 -8.89
CA VAL A 102 -1.51 -12.15 -9.22
C VAL A 102 -0.56 -11.88 -8.05
N VAL A 103 -0.04 -12.95 -7.47
CA VAL A 103 0.93 -12.83 -6.39
C VAL A 103 2.18 -13.58 -6.82
N GLU A 104 3.19 -12.81 -7.19
CA GLU A 104 4.49 -13.36 -7.58
C GLU A 104 5.50 -12.93 -6.54
N ALA A 105 5.21 -13.28 -5.30
CA ALA A 105 6.00 -12.79 -4.19
C ALA A 105 6.20 -13.90 -3.20
N GLN A 106 7.19 -13.72 -2.35
CA GLN A 106 7.35 -14.58 -1.21
C GLN A 106 6.43 -14.09 -0.11
N VAL A 107 5.60 -14.98 0.37
CA VAL A 107 4.57 -14.65 1.32
C VAL A 107 4.90 -15.32 2.64
N GLY A 108 5.02 -14.54 3.69
CA GLY A 108 5.36 -15.08 4.98
C GLY A 108 4.56 -14.41 6.08
N LYS A 109 4.43 -15.13 7.18
CA LYS A 109 3.73 -14.57 8.31
C LYS A 109 4.63 -13.61 9.04
N ARG A 110 4.02 -12.50 9.44
CA ARG A 110 4.71 -11.49 10.20
C ARG A 110 5.01 -12.00 11.60
N LYS A 111 6.20 -11.73 12.04
CA LYS A 111 6.59 -12.12 13.39
C LYS A 111 6.69 -10.90 14.28
N ASN A 112 6.23 -11.04 15.47
CA ASN A 112 6.35 -9.97 16.44
C ASN A 112 7.36 -10.28 17.49
#